data_a8cef394aadaeefd8ba9ba27e189a58a
#
_entry.id   a8cef394aadaeefd8ba9ba27e189a58a
#
_cell.length_a   1.000
_cell.length_b   1.000
_cell.length_c   1.000
_cell.angle_alpha   90.00
_cell.angle_beta   90.00
_cell.angle_gamma   90.00
#
_symmetry.space_group_name_H-M   'P 1'
#
loop_
_entity.id
_entity.type
_entity.pdbx_description
1 polymer ?
#
loop_
_entity_poly.entity_id
_entity_poly.type
_entity_poly.pdbx_seq_one_letter_code
_entity_poly.pdbx_strand_id
1 'polypeptide(L)'
;MSGNGGSPINIDFQVDKKNLFREETITDMKIASIQKLIPVHPDGSDDPGREPFFVGSTQLGTPHGPVPIQARLEAATLEQAMDAFPQTMEAETKKVIQQFKKMEAEQKKSKDSRIIMPGMQ
;
A
#
# COMPACT_ATOMS: atom_id res chain seq x y z
N MET A 1 0.61 5.45 32.63
CA MET A 1 0.53 4.71 32.32
C MET A 1 0.94 4.39 32.22
N SER A 2 1.38 4.62 32.01
CA SER A 2 1.61 4.16 31.64
C SER A 2 1.59 3.49 31.38
N GLY A 3 1.64 3.39 31.31
CA GLY A 3 1.61 2.62 30.99
C GLY A 3 1.70 2.02 30.84
N ASN A 4 1.71 1.69 30.69
CA ASN A 4 1.69 0.80 30.67
C ASN A 4 2.25 0.12 30.78
N GLY A 5 2.15 0.79 31.10
CA GLY A 5 3.02 -0.03 31.36
C GLY A 5 3.46 -0.99 30.88
N GLY A 6 3.75 -1.31 31.30
CA GLY A 6 4.07 -2.45 30.67
C GLY A 6 3.85 -2.47 29.21
N SER A 7 3.43 -1.46 28.67
CA SER A 7 3.25 -1.45 27.22
C SER A 7 4.59 -1.54 26.54
N PRO A 8 4.79 -2.52 25.66
CA PRO A 8 5.99 -2.60 24.88
C PRO A 8 6.00 -1.61 23.72
N ILE A 9 4.89 -0.96 23.49
CA ILE A 9 4.78 -0.05 22.37
C ILE A 9 5.31 1.33 22.77
N ASN A 10 6.27 1.79 22.03
CA ASN A 10 6.88 3.08 22.29
C ASN A 10 6.74 3.91 21.00
N ILE A 11 5.60 4.54 20.86
CA ILE A 11 5.26 5.27 19.65
C ILE A 11 5.57 6.74 19.81
N ASP A 12 6.29 7.27 18.87
CA ASP A 12 6.57 8.70 18.79
C ASP A 12 5.49 9.34 17.92
N PHE A 13 4.66 10.16 18.52
CA PHE A 13 3.55 10.80 17.83
C PHE A 13 3.90 12.16 17.25
N GLN A 14 5.15 12.53 17.24
CA GLN A 14 5.53 13.80 16.65
C GLN A 14 5.39 13.78 15.15
N VAL A 15 4.87 14.88 14.60
CA VAL A 15 4.68 15.01 13.17
C VAL A 15 6.02 15.29 12.51
N ASP A 16 6.28 14.61 11.39
CA ASP A 16 7.48 14.86 10.61
C ASP A 16 7.27 16.09 9.74
N LYS A 17 7.62 17.24 10.28
CA LYS A 17 7.32 18.53 9.65
C LYS A 17 8.10 18.78 8.37
N LYS A 18 9.12 17.98 8.10
CA LYS A 18 9.95 18.15 6.89
C LYS A 18 9.43 17.33 5.72
N ASN A 19 8.48 16.44 5.97
CA ASN A 19 7.99 15.52 4.94
C ASN A 19 6.47 15.56 4.84
N LEU A 20 5.92 16.75 4.88
CA LEU A 20 4.47 16.92 4.81
C LEU A 20 3.99 16.95 3.35
N PHE A 21 2.80 16.39 3.15
CA PHE A 21 2.14 16.39 1.83
C PHE A 21 0.66 16.69 2.01
N ARG A 22 0.13 17.44 1.06
CA ARG A 22 -1.32 17.56 0.90
C ARG A 22 -1.77 16.49 -0.05
N GLU A 23 -2.79 15.73 0.31
CA GLU A 23 -3.32 14.68 -0.55
C GLU A 23 -4.60 15.13 -1.22
N GLU A 24 -4.65 14.96 -2.52
CA GLU A 24 -5.87 15.19 -3.30
C GLU A 24 -6.24 13.88 -3.95
N THR A 25 -7.46 13.45 -3.75
CA THR A 25 -7.91 12.16 -4.28
C THR A 25 -8.90 12.38 -5.41
N ILE A 26 -8.63 11.75 -6.54
CA ILE A 26 -9.49 11.79 -7.71
C ILE A 26 -9.93 10.35 -8.00
N THR A 27 -11.21 10.13 -8.20
CA THR A 27 -11.73 8.80 -8.44
C THR A 27 -12.77 8.84 -9.56
N ASP A 28 -12.84 7.75 -10.33
CA ASP A 28 -13.88 7.59 -11.33
C ASP A 28 -15.12 6.90 -10.76
N MET A 29 -15.12 6.64 -9.45
CA MET A 29 -16.22 5.97 -8.76
C MET A 29 -16.49 4.57 -9.26
N LYS A 30 -15.53 3.98 -9.95
CA LYS A 30 -15.62 2.62 -10.49
C LYS A 30 -14.48 1.76 -9.97
N ILE A 31 -13.30 1.98 -10.51
CA ILE A 31 -12.17 1.13 -10.20
C ILE A 31 -10.95 1.92 -9.80
N ALA A 32 -10.81 3.14 -10.29
CA ALA A 32 -9.59 3.91 -10.12
C ALA A 32 -9.72 4.92 -8.99
N SER A 33 -8.69 4.99 -8.18
CA SER A 33 -8.49 6.08 -7.24
C SER A 33 -7.05 6.54 -7.40
N ILE A 34 -6.86 7.84 -7.62
CA ILE A 34 -5.54 8.41 -7.82
C ILE A 34 -5.35 9.50 -6.79
N GLN A 35 -4.29 9.37 -6.00
CA GLN A 35 -3.92 10.40 -5.04
C GLN A 35 -2.77 11.21 -5.60
N LYS A 36 -2.94 12.52 -5.58
CA LYS A 36 -1.85 13.44 -5.88
C LYS A 36 -1.29 13.92 -4.55
N LEU A 37 -0.01 13.67 -4.35
CA LEU A 37 0.67 14.09 -3.13
C LEU A 37 1.51 15.31 -3.43
N ILE A 38 1.14 16.42 -2.84
CA ILE A 38 1.76 17.71 -3.09
C ILE A 38 2.57 18.10 -1.86
N PRO A 39 3.90 18.21 -1.98
CA PRO A 39 4.71 18.59 -0.83
C PRO A 39 4.30 19.98 -0.31
N VAL A 40 4.22 20.11 0.99
CA VAL A 40 3.85 21.39 1.61
C VAL A 40 4.80 21.70 2.75
N HIS A 41 4.89 23.00 3.03
CA HIS A 41 5.59 23.51 4.20
C HIS A 41 4.72 23.31 5.45
N PRO A 42 5.30 23.47 6.65
CA PRO A 42 4.50 23.33 7.88
C PRO A 42 3.32 24.29 7.97
N ASP A 43 3.34 25.40 7.25
CA ASP A 43 2.20 26.32 7.23
C ASP A 43 1.14 25.93 6.21
N GLY A 44 1.36 24.82 5.49
CA GLY A 44 0.40 24.32 4.52
C GLY A 44 0.59 24.82 3.10
N SER A 45 1.49 25.78 2.89
CA SER A 45 1.75 26.26 1.54
C SER A 45 2.58 25.26 0.74
N ASP A 46 2.44 25.31 -0.58
CA ASP A 46 3.16 24.41 -1.47
C ASP A 46 4.66 24.59 -1.33
N ASP A 47 5.38 23.47 -1.31
CA ASP A 47 6.84 23.45 -1.23
C ASP A 47 7.40 23.16 -2.61
N PRO A 48 7.87 24.16 -3.34
CA PRO A 48 8.39 23.93 -4.70
C PRO A 48 9.75 23.23 -4.71
N GLY A 49 10.38 23.07 -3.56
CA GLY A 49 11.65 22.37 -3.47
C GLY A 49 11.54 20.86 -3.57
N ARG A 50 10.33 20.32 -3.48
CA ARG A 50 10.09 18.88 -3.62
C ARG A 50 9.01 18.68 -4.68
N GLU A 51 9.10 17.59 -5.40
CA GLU A 51 8.18 17.35 -6.50
C GLU A 51 6.94 16.58 -6.05
N PRO A 52 5.76 16.97 -6.56
CA PRO A 52 4.55 16.15 -6.33
C PRO A 52 4.67 14.81 -7.02
N PHE A 53 3.90 13.85 -6.54
CA PHE A 53 3.85 12.56 -7.21
C PHE A 53 2.46 11.98 -7.08
N PHE A 54 2.22 10.90 -7.83
CA PHE A 54 0.90 10.29 -7.90
C PHE A 54 0.97 8.85 -7.44
N VAL A 55 -0.08 8.42 -6.73
CA VAL A 55 -0.23 7.04 -6.30
C VAL A 55 -1.58 6.55 -6.77
N GLY A 56 -1.59 5.43 -7.46
CA GLY A 56 -2.82 4.78 -7.88
C GLY A 56 -3.22 3.69 -6.93
N SER A 57 -4.50 3.51 -6.74
CA SER A 57 -5.00 2.43 -5.91
C SER A 57 -6.30 1.87 -6.46
N THR A 58 -6.49 0.57 -6.22
CA THR A 58 -7.70 -0.14 -6.57
C THR A 58 -7.83 -1.31 -5.61
N GLN A 59 -8.82 -2.14 -5.79
CA GLN A 59 -9.00 -3.30 -4.93
C GLN A 59 -9.12 -4.55 -5.78
N LEU A 60 -8.45 -5.59 -5.34
CA LEU A 60 -8.51 -6.89 -5.97
C LEU A 60 -9.43 -7.79 -5.15
N GLY A 61 -10.47 -8.33 -5.79
CA GLY A 61 -11.34 -9.28 -5.13
C GLY A 61 -10.65 -10.62 -5.00
N THR A 62 -10.64 -11.17 -3.79
CA THR A 62 -10.07 -12.48 -3.53
C THR A 62 -11.05 -13.27 -2.67
N PRO A 63 -10.88 -14.60 -2.61
CA PRO A 63 -11.71 -15.42 -1.71
C PRO A 63 -11.59 -15.03 -0.25
N HIS A 64 -10.52 -14.35 0.11
CA HIS A 64 -10.31 -13.90 1.49
C HIS A 64 -10.74 -12.45 1.71
N GLY A 65 -11.47 -11.88 0.74
CA GLY A 65 -11.94 -10.51 0.80
C GLY A 65 -11.16 -9.59 -0.10
N PRO A 66 -11.52 -8.31 -0.14
CA PRO A 66 -10.82 -7.36 -1.00
C PRO A 66 -9.41 -7.07 -0.49
N VAL A 67 -8.47 -7.01 -1.42
CA VAL A 67 -7.08 -6.70 -1.12
C VAL A 67 -6.74 -5.39 -1.83
N PRO A 68 -6.26 -4.39 -1.10
CA PRO A 68 -5.89 -3.13 -1.74
C PRO A 68 -4.63 -3.29 -2.59
N ILE A 69 -4.69 -2.74 -3.78
CA ILE A 69 -3.55 -2.67 -4.69
C ILE A 69 -3.18 -1.22 -4.79
N GLN A 70 -1.94 -0.90 -4.51
CA GLN A 70 -1.48 0.48 -4.46
C GLN A 70 -0.06 0.56 -4.99
N ALA A 71 0.20 1.55 -5.83
CA ALA A 71 1.53 1.73 -6.38
C ALA A 71 1.71 3.15 -6.88
N ARG A 72 2.94 3.61 -6.86
CA ARG A 72 3.28 4.91 -7.40
C ARG A 72 3.16 4.90 -8.92
N LEU A 73 2.57 5.96 -9.45
CA LEU A 73 2.40 6.13 -10.89
C LEU A 73 3.51 7.00 -11.43
N GLU A 74 4.12 6.57 -12.52
CA GLU A 74 5.16 7.35 -13.19
C GLU A 74 4.48 8.40 -14.04
N ALA A 75 4.32 9.61 -13.50
CA ALA A 75 3.57 10.65 -14.17
C ALA A 75 3.94 12.01 -13.60
N ALA A 76 3.92 13.01 -14.46
CA ALA A 76 4.10 14.39 -14.05
C ALA A 76 2.77 15.15 -14.00
N THR A 77 1.73 14.62 -14.65
CA THR A 77 0.42 15.24 -14.69
C THR A 77 -0.65 14.22 -14.36
N LEU A 78 -1.83 14.69 -14.02
CA LEU A 78 -2.95 13.80 -13.74
C LEU A 78 -3.32 12.96 -14.96
N GLU A 79 -3.30 13.55 -16.13
CA GLU A 79 -3.60 12.79 -17.35
C GLU A 79 -2.61 11.65 -17.54
N GLN A 80 -1.34 11.93 -17.35
CA GLN A 80 -0.31 10.90 -17.46
C GLN A 80 -0.50 9.83 -16.39
N ALA A 81 -0.93 10.23 -15.19
CA ALA A 81 -1.19 9.27 -14.12
C ALA A 81 -2.34 8.35 -14.50
N MET A 82 -3.40 8.90 -15.10
CA MET A 82 -4.52 8.09 -15.55
C MET A 82 -4.09 7.13 -16.66
N ASP A 83 -3.25 7.58 -17.58
CA ASP A 83 -2.75 6.73 -18.65
C ASP A 83 -1.87 5.60 -18.11
N ALA A 84 -1.10 5.87 -17.08
CA ALA A 84 -0.21 4.88 -16.48
C ALA A 84 -0.94 3.91 -15.54
N PHE A 85 -2.14 4.25 -15.12
CA PHE A 85 -2.87 3.52 -14.11
C PHE A 85 -3.08 2.03 -14.47
N PRO A 86 -3.59 1.70 -15.65
CA PRO A 86 -3.87 0.28 -15.96
C PRO A 86 -2.64 -0.60 -15.88
N GLN A 87 -1.56 -0.18 -16.51
CA GLN A 87 -0.33 -0.98 -16.54
C GLN A 87 0.29 -1.12 -15.16
N THR A 88 0.28 -0.03 -14.40
CA THR A 88 0.86 -0.03 -13.07
C THR A 88 0.06 -0.93 -12.13
N MET A 89 -1.27 -0.84 -12.18
CA MET A 89 -2.10 -1.69 -11.33
C MET A 89 -1.99 -3.15 -11.74
N GLU A 90 -1.89 -3.43 -13.04
CA GLU A 90 -1.72 -4.79 -13.51
C GLU A 90 -0.41 -5.38 -13.01
N ALA A 91 0.68 -4.63 -13.12
CA ALA A 91 1.97 -5.09 -12.65
C ALA A 91 1.97 -5.34 -11.14
N GLU A 92 1.36 -4.43 -10.39
CA GLU A 92 1.30 -4.58 -8.95
C GLU A 92 0.42 -5.76 -8.54
N THR A 93 -0.68 -5.97 -9.26
CA THR A 93 -1.56 -7.09 -9.02
C THR A 93 -0.82 -8.42 -9.21
N LYS A 94 -0.01 -8.51 -10.24
CA LYS A 94 0.79 -9.72 -10.47
C LYS A 94 1.73 -10.00 -9.32
N LYS A 95 2.34 -8.97 -8.76
CA LYS A 95 3.22 -9.13 -7.60
C LYS A 95 2.45 -9.65 -6.39
N VAL A 96 1.27 -9.10 -6.15
CA VAL A 96 0.44 -9.52 -5.02
C VAL A 96 0.01 -10.98 -5.19
N ILE A 97 -0.41 -11.36 -6.39
CA ILE A 97 -0.82 -12.74 -6.67
C ILE A 97 0.35 -13.69 -6.44
N GLN A 98 1.54 -13.32 -6.89
CA GLN A 98 2.71 -14.16 -6.69
C GLN A 98 3.04 -14.31 -5.20
N GLN A 99 2.88 -13.26 -4.43
CA GLN A 99 3.11 -13.34 -2.99
C GLN A 99 2.10 -14.26 -2.31
N PHE A 100 0.84 -14.20 -2.71
CA PHE A 100 -0.17 -15.10 -2.18
C PHE A 100 0.15 -16.55 -2.51
N LYS A 101 0.53 -16.82 -3.74
CA LYS A 101 0.89 -18.17 -4.15
C LYS A 101 2.06 -18.71 -3.37
N LYS A 102 3.04 -17.84 -3.12
CA LYS A 102 4.21 -18.24 -2.33
C LYS A 102 3.82 -18.55 -0.90
N MET A 103 2.97 -17.73 -0.30
CA MET A 103 2.50 -17.96 1.06
C MET A 103 1.70 -19.25 1.17
N GLU A 104 0.83 -19.50 0.22
CA GLU A 104 0.05 -20.73 0.18
C GLU A 104 0.96 -21.95 0.07
N ALA A 105 1.96 -21.86 -0.77
CA ALA A 105 2.90 -22.96 -0.94
C ALA A 105 3.67 -23.22 0.35
N GLU A 106 4.07 -22.17 1.06
CA GLU A 106 4.76 -22.34 2.32
C GLU A 106 3.87 -22.94 3.39
N GLN A 107 2.63 -22.48 3.46
CA GLN A 107 1.67 -23.03 4.42
C GLN A 107 1.37 -24.51 4.11
N LYS A 108 1.21 -24.82 2.85
CA LYS A 108 0.95 -26.18 2.44
C LYS A 108 2.12 -27.09 2.78
N LYS A 109 3.31 -26.59 2.53
CA LYS A 109 4.52 -27.34 2.84
C LYS A 109 4.63 -27.60 4.35
N SER A 110 4.30 -26.60 5.13
CA SER A 110 4.33 -26.71 6.58
C SER A 110 3.31 -27.73 7.08
N LYS A 111 2.11 -27.70 6.50
CA LYS A 111 1.08 -28.67 6.83
C LYS A 111 1.51 -30.09 6.50
N ASP A 112 2.08 -30.25 5.31
CA ASP A 112 2.55 -31.57 4.88
C ASP A 112 3.62 -32.09 5.84
N SER A 113 4.51 -31.23 6.27
CA SER A 113 5.52 -31.61 7.24
C SER A 113 4.90 -32.10 8.53
N ARG A 114 3.86 -31.44 9.00
CA ARG A 114 3.20 -31.84 10.23
C ARG A 114 2.48 -33.17 10.07
N ILE A 115 1.86 -33.35 8.92
CA ILE A 115 1.13 -34.58 8.65
C ILE A 115 2.08 -35.77 8.59
N ILE A 116 3.26 -35.54 8.07
CA ILE A 116 4.25 -36.61 7.95
C ILE A 116 4.86 -37.00 9.26
N MET A 117 4.81 -36.16 10.25
CA MET A 117 5.42 -36.46 11.52
C MET A 117 4.81 -37.69 12.15
N PRO A 118 5.66 -38.57 12.67
CA PRO A 118 5.17 -39.83 13.26
C PRO A 118 4.25 -39.56 14.42
N GLY A 119 3.32 -40.41 14.56
CA GLY A 119 2.35 -40.30 15.59
C GLY A 119 1.22 -39.42 15.20
N MET A 120 1.35 -38.80 14.11
CA MET A 120 0.34 -37.89 13.65
C MET A 120 -0.47 -38.45 12.54
N GLN A 121 -0.02 -39.47 11.96
CA GLN A 121 -0.71 -39.97 10.83
C GLN A 121 -1.73 -40.91 11.12
#